data_f8c825a7407127bc86a4ee9be5fe7e14
#
_entry.id   f8c825a7407127bc86a4ee9be5fe7e14
#
_cell.length_a   1.000
_cell.length_b   1.000
_cell.length_c   1.000
_cell.angle_alpha   90.00
_cell.angle_beta   90.00
_cell.angle_gamma   90.00
#
_symmetry.space_group_name_H-M   'P 1'
#
loop_
_entity.id
_entity.type
_entity.pdbx_description
1 polymer ?
#
loop_
_entity_poly.entity_id
_entity_poly.type
_entity_poly.pdbx_seq_one_letter_code
_entity_poly.pdbx_strand_id
1 'polypeptide(L)'
;MCFAEHVRNTPDGKLDFLGVFDYMDVPEFPAYPANFNFVMQFVKNVAVGRTEHKIHVSIIGDNDERLIEEESTFFMANGNPDRPSKVSLLWQNENIVFPKPFVYSFKIRVDDGVSLMRTHQLPVMLRQS
;
A
#
# COMPACT_ATOMS: atom_id res chain seq x y z
N MET A 1 1.89 -4.45 -5.86
CA MET A 1 1.08 -3.90 -4.75
C MET A 1 -0.26 -4.62 -4.69
N CYS A 2 -0.72 -4.95 -3.51
CA CYS A 2 -2.03 -5.58 -3.34
C CYS A 2 -2.64 -5.22 -1.98
N PHE A 3 -3.94 -5.47 -1.86
CA PHE A 3 -4.67 -5.37 -0.59
C PHE A 3 -4.95 -6.78 -0.08
N ALA A 4 -4.82 -7.00 1.22
CA ALA A 4 -5.08 -8.29 1.83
C ALA A 4 -5.75 -8.13 3.19
N GLU A 5 -6.60 -9.08 3.56
CA GLU A 5 -7.23 -9.11 4.88
C GLU A 5 -6.23 -9.52 5.95
N HIS A 6 -5.35 -10.47 5.65
CA HIS A 6 -4.34 -10.97 6.57
C HIS A 6 -3.01 -11.15 5.88
N VAL A 7 -1.95 -10.82 6.59
CA VAL A 7 -0.56 -11.00 6.14
C VAL A 7 0.21 -11.66 7.28
N ARG A 8 0.99 -12.68 6.97
CA ARG A 8 1.85 -13.35 7.96
C ARG A 8 3.20 -13.70 7.37
N ASN A 9 4.21 -13.76 8.21
CA ASN A 9 5.54 -14.26 7.83
C ASN A 9 5.56 -15.78 7.89
N THR A 10 6.13 -16.41 6.86
CA THR A 10 6.40 -17.84 6.88
C THR A 10 7.75 -18.14 7.52
N PRO A 11 8.01 -19.39 7.96
CA PRO A 11 9.30 -19.74 8.56
C PRO A 11 10.50 -19.53 7.62
N ASP A 12 10.29 -19.55 6.31
CA ASP A 12 11.35 -19.33 5.32
C ASP A 12 11.53 -17.86 4.93
N GLY A 13 10.92 -16.93 5.69
CA GLY A 13 11.07 -15.49 5.49
C GLY A 13 10.21 -14.88 4.40
N LYS A 14 9.26 -15.62 3.87
CA LYS A 14 8.32 -15.13 2.87
C LYS A 14 7.06 -14.57 3.53
N LEU A 15 6.23 -13.89 2.75
CA LEU A 15 4.94 -13.40 3.20
C LEU A 15 3.81 -14.24 2.61
N ASP A 16 2.88 -14.66 3.46
CA ASP A 16 1.61 -15.25 3.04
C ASP A 16 0.53 -14.17 3.09
N PHE A 17 -0.25 -14.08 2.03
CA PHE A 17 -1.39 -13.17 1.94
C PHE A 17 -2.67 -13.98 1.92
N LEU A 18 -3.58 -13.69 2.84
CA LEU A 18 -4.89 -14.32 2.91
C LEU A 18 -5.96 -13.27 2.64
N GLY A 19 -6.95 -13.63 1.78
CA GLY A 19 -8.02 -12.70 1.44
C GLY A 19 -7.53 -11.53 0.62
N VAL A 20 -6.76 -11.77 -0.44
CA VAL A 20 -6.32 -10.72 -1.37
C VAL A 20 -7.54 -10.19 -2.13
N PHE A 21 -7.66 -8.87 -2.21
CA PHE A 21 -8.80 -8.24 -2.87
C PHE A 21 -8.36 -7.01 -3.68
N ASP A 22 -9.14 -6.69 -4.70
CA ASP A 22 -8.93 -5.51 -5.55
C ASP A 22 -10.12 -4.54 -5.51
N TYR A 23 -11.17 -4.89 -4.77
CA TYR A 23 -12.31 -4.02 -4.48
C TYR A 23 -12.90 -4.42 -3.13
N MET A 24 -13.69 -3.54 -2.54
CA MET A 24 -14.39 -3.81 -1.29
C MET A 24 -15.89 -3.59 -1.45
N ASP A 25 -16.68 -4.54 -0.95
CA ASP A 25 -18.12 -4.38 -0.77
C ASP A 25 -18.39 -4.21 0.72
N VAL A 26 -19.03 -3.12 1.09
CA VAL A 26 -19.32 -2.82 2.48
C VAL A 26 -20.82 -2.72 2.72
N PRO A 27 -21.31 -3.10 3.91
CA PRO A 27 -22.75 -3.10 4.19
C PRO A 27 -23.34 -1.71 4.37
N GLU A 28 -22.52 -0.75 4.75
CA GLU A 28 -22.97 0.63 5.02
C GLU A 28 -21.81 1.61 4.93
N PHE A 29 -22.14 2.90 4.83
CA PHE A 29 -21.18 3.99 4.88
C PHE A 29 -21.55 4.92 6.05
N PRO A 30 -20.55 5.57 6.68
CA PRO A 30 -19.12 5.42 6.45
C PRO A 30 -18.61 4.02 6.79
N ALA A 31 -17.63 3.53 6.02
CA ALA A 31 -17.09 2.19 6.19
C ALA A 31 -15.77 2.22 6.98
N TYR A 32 -15.68 1.31 7.96
CA TYR A 32 -14.51 1.17 8.84
C TYR A 32 -13.91 -0.22 8.62
N PRO A 33 -12.94 -0.37 7.71
CA PRO A 33 -12.39 -1.68 7.42
C PRO A 33 -11.63 -2.25 8.62
N ALA A 34 -11.98 -3.47 9.04
CA ALA A 34 -11.39 -4.10 10.22
C ALA A 34 -10.03 -4.74 9.93
N ASN A 35 -9.90 -5.42 8.79
CA ASN A 35 -8.69 -6.15 8.41
C ASN A 35 -8.21 -5.62 7.06
N PHE A 36 -7.45 -4.54 7.10
CA PHE A 36 -7.00 -3.87 5.90
C PHE A 36 -5.49 -3.74 5.89
N ASN A 37 -4.86 -4.42 4.94
CA ASN A 37 -3.42 -4.39 4.75
C ASN A 37 -3.11 -4.01 3.31
N PHE A 38 -2.26 -3.02 3.15
CA PHE A 38 -1.74 -2.64 1.84
C PHE A 38 -0.29 -3.09 1.76
N VAL A 39 -0.03 -4.03 0.85
CA VAL A 39 1.29 -4.64 0.71
C VAL A 39 1.97 -4.07 -0.51
N MET A 40 3.19 -3.59 -0.32
CA MET A 40 4.02 -3.02 -1.37
C MET A 40 5.32 -3.80 -1.44
N GLN A 41 5.75 -4.14 -2.66
CA GLN A 41 7.05 -4.75 -2.87
C GLN A 41 7.87 -3.84 -3.77
N PHE A 42 9.09 -3.53 -3.34
CA PHE A 42 10.03 -2.72 -4.09
C PHE A 42 11.21 -3.55 -4.51
N VAL A 43 11.70 -3.29 -5.71
CA VAL A 43 12.86 -3.97 -6.30
C VAL A 43 13.88 -2.93 -6.72
N LYS A 44 15.13 -3.15 -6.36
CA LYS A 44 16.23 -2.26 -6.73
C LYS A 44 17.33 -3.08 -7.42
N ASN A 45 17.64 -2.71 -8.65
CA ASN A 45 18.60 -3.43 -9.48
C ASN A 45 19.83 -2.60 -9.84
N VAL A 46 20.11 -1.53 -9.07
CA VAL A 46 21.27 -0.67 -9.27
C VAL A 46 22.29 -0.91 -8.15
N ALA A 47 23.57 -0.81 -8.49
CA ALA A 47 24.66 -1.08 -7.56
C ALA A 47 25.02 0.11 -6.66
N VAL A 48 24.57 1.30 -7.02
CA VAL A 48 24.88 2.54 -6.29
C VAL A 48 23.60 3.32 -6.05
N GLY A 49 23.64 4.19 -5.05
CA GLY A 49 22.54 5.04 -4.72
C GLY A 49 22.19 5.01 -3.25
N ARG A 50 21.11 5.68 -2.91
CA ARG A 50 20.63 5.82 -1.54
C ARG A 50 20.09 4.49 -1.03
N THR A 51 20.43 4.14 0.22
CA THR A 51 19.90 2.95 0.89
C THR A 51 18.78 3.28 1.88
N GLU A 52 18.71 4.52 2.34
CA GLU A 52 17.60 5.00 3.16
C GLU A 52 16.60 5.73 2.27
N HIS A 53 15.34 5.36 2.37
CA HIS A 53 14.27 5.91 1.55
C HIS A 53 13.11 6.39 2.42
N LYS A 54 12.51 7.50 2.01
CA LYS A 54 11.31 8.02 2.61
C LYS A 54 10.12 7.60 1.77
N ILE A 55 9.11 7.00 2.40
CA ILE A 55 7.86 6.64 1.72
C ILE A 55 6.71 7.47 2.26
N HIS A 56 5.89 7.96 1.34
CA HIS A 56 4.69 8.73 1.62
C HIS A 56 3.50 8.01 0.99
N VAL A 57 2.52 7.64 1.82
CA VAL A 57 1.28 6.99 1.39
C VAL A 57 0.11 7.91 1.71
N SER A 58 -0.73 8.18 0.73
CA SER A 58 -1.94 8.96 0.92
C SER A 58 -3.13 8.28 0.24
N ILE A 59 -4.31 8.41 0.84
CA ILE A 59 -5.56 7.95 0.26
C ILE A 59 -6.35 9.17 -0.17
N ILE A 60 -6.66 9.23 -1.46
CA ILE A 60 -7.37 10.35 -2.07
C ILE A 60 -8.78 9.89 -2.45
N GLY A 61 -9.78 10.62 -1.99
CA GLY A 61 -11.18 10.39 -2.31
C GLY A 61 -11.73 11.39 -3.31
N ASP A 62 -13.04 11.61 -3.20
CA ASP A 62 -13.77 12.52 -4.08
C ASP A 62 -13.28 13.96 -3.90
N ASN A 63 -13.27 14.74 -5.00
CA ASN A 63 -12.78 16.12 -5.04
C ASN A 63 -11.36 16.27 -4.50
N ASP A 64 -10.50 15.26 -4.76
CA ASP A 64 -9.11 15.24 -4.29
C ASP A 64 -8.96 15.37 -2.77
N GLU A 65 -10.00 14.99 -2.02
CA GLU A 65 -9.94 14.97 -0.56
C GLU A 65 -8.94 13.94 -0.08
N ARG A 66 -8.03 14.35 0.79
CA ARG A 66 -7.07 13.45 1.43
C ARG A 66 -7.69 12.87 2.68
N LEU A 67 -8.02 11.57 2.64
CA LEU A 67 -8.60 10.89 3.78
C LEU A 67 -7.57 10.57 4.84
N ILE A 68 -6.37 10.21 4.40
CA ILE A 68 -5.25 9.89 5.28
C ILE A 68 -3.94 10.12 4.54
N GLU A 69 -2.91 10.44 5.31
CA GLU A 69 -1.58 10.71 4.77
C GLU A 69 -0.55 10.31 5.82
N GLU A 70 0.38 9.44 5.45
CA GLU A 70 1.43 8.97 6.33
C GLU A 70 2.77 8.96 5.65
N GLU A 71 3.82 9.22 6.41
CA GLU A 71 5.19 9.20 5.95
C GLU A 71 6.02 8.34 6.89
N SER A 72 6.89 7.53 6.32
CA SER A 72 7.82 6.71 7.08
C SER A 72 9.11 6.50 6.31
N THR A 73 10.09 5.92 6.96
CA THR A 73 11.40 5.64 6.37
C THR A 73 11.60 4.14 6.29
N PHE A 74 12.18 3.65 5.20
CA PHE A 74 12.60 2.26 5.08
C PHE A 74 14.00 2.17 4.50
N PHE A 75 14.64 1.02 4.73
CA PHE A 75 15.99 0.75 4.23
C PHE A 75 15.95 -0.32 3.16
N MET A 76 16.70 -0.11 2.10
CA MET A 76 16.77 -1.04 0.98
C MET A 76 18.21 -1.08 0.48
N ALA A 77 18.83 -2.25 0.56
CA ALA A 77 20.18 -2.44 0.06
C ALA A 77 20.26 -2.19 -1.44
N ASN A 78 21.43 -1.78 -1.92
CA ASN A 78 21.69 -1.72 -3.36
C ASN A 78 21.74 -3.14 -3.92
N GLY A 79 21.30 -3.30 -5.15
CA GLY A 79 21.35 -4.56 -5.87
C GLY A 79 22.06 -4.40 -7.20
N ASN A 80 21.82 -5.33 -8.12
CA ASN A 80 22.26 -5.24 -9.51
C ASN A 80 21.29 -6.05 -10.38
N PRO A 81 21.36 -5.99 -11.73
CA PRO A 81 20.43 -6.71 -12.58
C PRO A 81 20.40 -8.23 -12.36
N ASP A 82 21.54 -8.84 -11.98
CA ASP A 82 21.63 -10.27 -11.72
C ASP A 82 21.15 -10.65 -10.32
N ARG A 83 21.29 -9.76 -9.37
CA ARG A 83 20.86 -9.93 -7.97
C ARG A 83 20.16 -8.66 -7.48
N PRO A 84 18.91 -8.43 -7.90
CA PRO A 84 18.19 -7.27 -7.43
C PRO A 84 17.89 -7.37 -5.93
N SER A 85 17.96 -6.25 -5.25
CA SER A 85 17.50 -6.14 -3.88
C SER A 85 15.98 -6.03 -3.88
N LYS A 86 15.32 -6.68 -2.91
CA LYS A 86 13.86 -6.65 -2.76
C LYS A 86 13.49 -6.33 -1.32
N VAL A 87 12.45 -5.55 -1.15
CA VAL A 87 11.86 -5.27 0.16
C VAL A 87 10.34 -5.27 0.03
N SER A 88 9.68 -5.88 1.02
CA SER A 88 8.23 -5.84 1.11
C SER A 88 7.85 -4.99 2.32
N LEU A 89 6.96 -4.02 2.09
CA LEU A 89 6.45 -3.15 3.13
C LEU A 89 4.97 -3.43 3.33
N LEU A 90 4.58 -3.49 4.59
CA LEU A 90 3.20 -3.65 5.00
C LEU A 90 2.72 -2.32 5.57
N TRP A 91 1.70 -1.74 4.96
CA TRP A 91 1.07 -0.54 5.46
C TRP A 91 -0.27 -0.88 6.07
N GLN A 92 -0.45 -0.52 7.33
CA GLN A 92 -1.68 -0.72 8.09
C GLN A 92 -2.07 0.60 8.74
N ASN A 93 -3.37 0.86 8.79
CA ASN A 93 -3.90 2.00 9.53
C ASN A 93 -5.28 1.65 10.05
N GLU A 94 -5.45 1.70 11.36
CA GLU A 94 -6.71 1.39 12.03
C GLU A 94 -7.74 2.51 11.94
N ASN A 95 -7.32 3.68 11.49
CA ASN A 95 -8.16 4.88 11.44
C ASN A 95 -8.68 5.19 10.04
N ILE A 96 -8.60 4.23 9.11
CA ILE A 96 -9.12 4.43 7.77
C ILE A 96 -10.64 4.45 7.82
N VAL A 97 -11.24 5.49 7.22
CA VAL A 97 -12.68 5.60 7.05
C VAL A 97 -12.97 5.94 5.60
N PHE A 98 -13.80 5.14 4.96
CA PHE A 98 -14.31 5.44 3.61
C PHE A 98 -15.70 6.04 3.74
N PRO A 99 -15.89 7.34 3.46
CA PRO A 99 -17.15 8.02 3.76
C PRO A 99 -18.29 7.67 2.82
N LYS A 100 -17.99 7.23 1.59
CA LYS A 100 -19.01 6.96 0.57
C LYS A 100 -18.49 5.99 -0.49
N PRO A 101 -19.39 5.43 -1.34
CA PRO A 101 -18.95 4.66 -2.50
C PRO A 101 -18.09 5.51 -3.43
N PHE A 102 -16.90 5.02 -3.75
CA PHE A 102 -15.97 5.75 -4.61
C PHE A 102 -14.83 4.83 -5.02
N VAL A 103 -14.09 5.22 -6.07
CA VAL A 103 -12.83 4.56 -6.43
C VAL A 103 -11.70 5.38 -5.81
N TYR A 104 -11.23 4.95 -4.65
CA TYR A 104 -10.18 5.64 -3.91
C TYR A 104 -8.82 5.38 -4.53
N SER A 105 -7.95 6.40 -4.49
CA SER A 105 -6.60 6.30 -5.03
C SER A 105 -5.60 6.26 -3.88
N PHE A 106 -4.80 5.20 -3.84
CA PHE A 106 -3.65 5.09 -2.94
C PHE A 106 -2.43 5.58 -3.69
N LYS A 107 -1.94 6.76 -3.30
CA LYS A 107 -0.76 7.36 -3.93
C LYS A 107 0.46 7.09 -3.09
N ILE A 108 1.47 6.52 -3.73
CA ILE A 108 2.74 6.17 -3.10
C ILE A 108 3.83 7.00 -3.74
N ARG A 109 4.59 7.73 -2.93
CA ARG A 109 5.78 8.46 -3.37
C ARG A 109 6.96 8.00 -2.55
N VAL A 110 8.06 7.71 -3.22
CA VAL A 110 9.33 7.38 -2.58
C VAL A 110 10.31 8.50 -2.88
N ASP A 111 10.96 9.01 -1.83
CA ASP A 111 11.91 10.14 -1.90
C ASP A 111 11.27 11.37 -2.58
N ASP A 112 10.08 11.77 -2.13
CA ASP A 112 9.29 12.88 -2.67
C ASP A 112 8.95 12.74 -4.16
N GLY A 113 8.83 11.48 -4.64
CA GLY A 113 8.54 11.18 -6.03
C GLY A 113 9.77 11.05 -6.93
N VAL A 114 10.97 11.32 -6.42
CA VAL A 114 12.20 11.25 -7.21
C VAL A 114 12.53 9.80 -7.57
N SER A 115 12.43 8.88 -6.60
CA SER A 115 12.72 7.46 -6.84
C SER A 115 11.53 6.71 -7.43
N LEU A 116 10.32 7.02 -6.99
CA LEU A 116 9.11 6.34 -7.43
C LEU A 116 7.88 7.18 -7.16
N MET A 117 6.91 7.12 -8.07
CA MET A 117 5.56 7.64 -7.87
C MET A 117 4.58 6.66 -8.51
N ARG A 118 3.64 6.15 -7.73
CA ARG A 118 2.64 5.16 -8.19
C ARG A 118 1.29 5.45 -7.59
N THR A 119 0.25 5.04 -8.30
CA THR A 119 -1.13 5.10 -7.84
C THR A 119 -1.76 3.72 -7.99
N HIS A 120 -2.41 3.27 -6.93
CA HIS A 120 -3.16 2.02 -6.93
C HIS A 120 -4.59 2.31 -6.51
N GLN A 121 -5.57 1.87 -7.31
CA GLN A 121 -6.97 2.20 -7.09
C GLN A 121 -7.68 1.10 -6.30
N LEU A 122 -8.58 1.52 -5.41
CA LEU A 122 -9.43 0.64 -4.64
C LEU A 122 -10.89 1.09 -4.76
N PRO A 123 -11.71 0.40 -5.57
CA PRO A 123 -13.15 0.65 -5.56
C PRO A 123 -13.76 0.18 -4.23
N VAL A 124 -14.55 1.04 -3.61
CA VAL A 124 -15.31 0.71 -2.39
C VAL A 124 -16.77 0.94 -2.70
N MET A 125 -17.57 -0.10 -2.61
CA MET A 125 -18.94 -0.15 -3.09
C MET A 125 -19.87 -0.58 -1.96
N LEU A 126 -21.14 -0.13 -2.05
CA LEU A 126 -22.18 -0.63 -1.16
C LEU A 126 -22.54 -2.07 -1.57
N ARG A 127 -22.57 -2.98 -0.58
CA ARG A 127 -22.96 -4.35 -0.81
C ARG A 127 -24.41 -4.42 -1.27
N GLN A 128 -24.66 -5.14 -2.34
CA GLN A 128 -26.02 -5.40 -2.80
C GLN A 128 -26.58 -6.62 -2.07
N SER A 129 -27.77 -6.49 -1.58
CA SER A 129 -28.49 -7.57 -0.89
C SER A 129 -29.40 -8.35 -1.83
#